data_1788d573adfe168a607a961f1e14baac
#
_entry.id   1788d573adfe168a607a961f1e14baac
#
_cell.length_a   1.000
_cell.length_b   1.000
_cell.length_c   1.000
_cell.angle_alpha   90.00
_cell.angle_beta   90.00
_cell.angle_gamma   90.00
#
_symmetry.space_group_name_H-M   'P 1'
#
loop_
_entity.id
_entity.type
_entity.pdbx_description
1 polymer ?
#
loop_
_entity_poly.entity_id
_entity_poly.type
_entity_poly.pdbx_seq_one_letter_code
_entity_poly.pdbx_strand_id
1 'polypeptide(L)'
;LEIMELLGIKFSFSNILDCLNFEMIQADLLHMKDEELSNDEATQFSILFSEIEKNWEDSKASVTKLEIFRRGRGKAIFEGGSSKNWFNVSSIYDDNQILLVLIDEMSMPEYSQGLAKMVVQDVRNFTASRLNGKHKRDRQVRLVLDEFSAYASKTMLALLSRARSAGVTVYLSTQSMGDLSALGEDFQQAVIENINRFVIFRQNSPKSAEMVADIVGTRQTVTQTERTTGGLGTDEASNTLAREYLINPDEIKVLPAQTAFYVAKDENKVYKFVNDWFRETNIPKKNSLFQKEIE
;
A
#
# COMPACT_ATOMS: atom_id res chain seq x y z
N LEU A 1 13.12 -19.50 11.94
CA LEU A 1 13.68 -19.92 10.64
C LEU A 1 15.00 -20.67 10.82
N GLU A 2 15.94 -20.16 11.62
CA GLU A 2 17.23 -20.80 11.89
C GLU A 2 17.10 -22.24 12.42
N ILE A 3 16.14 -22.52 13.30
CA ILE A 3 15.83 -23.88 13.77
C ILE A 3 15.38 -24.79 12.61
N MET A 4 14.54 -24.26 11.70
CA MET A 4 14.10 -25.03 10.53
C MET A 4 15.28 -25.36 9.60
N GLU A 5 16.21 -24.41 9.45
CA GLU A 5 17.42 -24.61 8.66
C GLU A 5 18.33 -25.68 9.28
N LEU A 6 18.56 -25.62 10.59
CA LEU A 6 19.35 -26.62 11.33
C LEU A 6 18.77 -28.03 11.22
N LEU A 7 17.44 -28.14 11.29
CA LEU A 7 16.72 -29.43 11.23
C LEU A 7 16.38 -29.86 9.78
N GLY A 8 16.86 -29.17 8.75
CA GLY A 8 16.54 -29.49 7.36
C GLY A 8 15.06 -29.40 7.02
N ILE A 9 14.23 -28.72 7.85
CA ILE A 9 12.79 -28.59 7.64
C ILE A 9 12.54 -27.68 6.44
N LYS A 10 11.80 -28.17 5.44
CA LYS A 10 11.47 -27.41 4.25
C LYS A 10 10.72 -26.14 4.60
N PHE A 11 11.18 -25.00 4.09
CA PHE A 11 10.48 -23.73 4.23
C PHE A 11 9.14 -23.78 3.48
N SER A 12 8.06 -23.79 4.25
CA SER A 12 6.69 -23.59 3.78
C SER A 12 5.95 -22.78 4.84
N PHE A 13 4.86 -22.09 4.44
CA PHE A 13 4.08 -21.32 5.39
C PHE A 13 3.49 -22.21 6.52
N SER A 14 3.06 -23.41 6.16
CA SER A 14 2.53 -24.37 7.14
C SER A 14 3.61 -24.81 8.12
N ASN A 15 4.78 -25.22 7.63
CA ASN A 15 5.88 -25.66 8.49
C ASN A 15 6.39 -24.53 9.40
N ILE A 16 6.40 -23.29 8.89
CA ILE A 16 6.73 -22.12 9.72
C ILE A 16 5.71 -21.96 10.86
N LEU A 17 4.41 -22.05 10.54
CA LEU A 17 3.37 -21.95 11.57
C LEU A 17 3.41 -23.11 12.55
N ASP A 18 3.68 -24.33 12.07
CA ASP A 18 3.84 -25.48 12.95
C ASP A 18 5.04 -25.26 13.89
N CYS A 19 6.17 -24.80 13.38
CA CYS A 19 7.34 -24.45 14.22
C CYS A 19 7.08 -23.30 15.16
N LEU A 20 6.17 -22.37 14.82
CA LEU A 20 5.74 -21.28 15.68
C LEU A 20 4.68 -21.71 16.72
N ASN A 21 4.05 -22.87 16.57
CA ASN A 21 3.15 -23.42 17.58
C ASN A 21 3.94 -24.26 18.59
N PHE A 22 4.79 -23.57 19.33
CA PHE A 22 5.79 -24.17 20.22
C PHE A 22 5.21 -25.19 21.21
N GLU A 23 4.02 -24.95 21.77
CA GLU A 23 3.37 -25.88 22.71
C GLU A 23 3.08 -27.25 22.08
N MET A 24 2.77 -27.29 20.78
CA MET A 24 2.43 -28.54 20.09
C MET A 24 3.64 -29.34 19.63
N ILE A 25 4.71 -28.67 19.23
CA ILE A 25 5.84 -29.31 18.56
C ILE A 25 7.12 -29.35 19.40
N GLN A 26 7.08 -28.85 20.62
CA GLN A 26 8.25 -28.80 21.52
C GLN A 26 8.91 -30.18 21.66
N ALA A 27 8.13 -31.23 21.88
CA ALA A 27 8.63 -32.57 22.02
C ALA A 27 9.26 -33.11 20.73
N ASP A 28 8.60 -32.84 19.58
CA ASP A 28 9.08 -33.28 18.26
C ASP A 28 10.39 -32.59 17.87
N LEU A 29 10.50 -31.29 18.15
CA LEU A 29 11.73 -30.53 17.89
C LEU A 29 12.92 -31.04 18.75
N LEU A 30 12.66 -31.39 20.01
CA LEU A 30 13.69 -31.93 20.88
C LEU A 30 14.13 -33.35 20.42
N HIS A 31 13.19 -34.16 19.96
CA HIS A 31 13.50 -35.49 19.41
C HIS A 31 14.35 -35.37 18.13
N MET A 32 13.98 -34.51 17.20
CA MET A 32 14.75 -34.28 15.98
C MET A 32 16.17 -33.79 16.29
N LYS A 33 16.34 -32.92 17.30
CA LYS A 33 17.65 -32.47 17.76
C LYS A 33 18.55 -33.64 18.13
N ASP A 34 18.02 -34.58 18.88
CA ASP A 34 18.83 -35.69 19.42
C ASP A 34 19.21 -36.74 18.33
N GLU A 35 18.42 -36.84 17.26
CA GLU A 35 18.63 -37.81 16.18
C GLU A 35 19.44 -37.27 14.99
N GLU A 36 19.30 -35.98 14.67
CA GLU A 36 19.74 -35.43 13.38
C GLU A 36 20.90 -34.43 13.49
N LEU A 37 21.20 -33.88 14.68
CA LEU A 37 22.19 -32.81 14.82
C LEU A 37 23.55 -33.29 15.38
N SER A 38 24.62 -32.72 14.84
CA SER A 38 25.95 -32.77 15.45
C SER A 38 25.99 -32.03 16.79
N ASN A 39 27.04 -32.25 17.61
CA ASN A 39 27.17 -31.61 18.92
C ASN A 39 27.19 -30.09 18.86
N ASP A 40 27.81 -29.50 17.82
CA ASP A 40 27.87 -28.04 17.66
C ASP A 40 26.50 -27.49 17.25
N GLU A 41 25.82 -28.13 16.30
CA GLU A 41 24.47 -27.78 15.87
C GLU A 41 23.45 -27.96 17.00
N ALA A 42 23.56 -29.03 17.80
CA ALA A 42 22.71 -29.25 18.97
C ALA A 42 22.88 -28.18 20.05
N THR A 43 24.08 -27.63 20.18
CA THR A 43 24.34 -26.48 21.07
C THR A 43 23.67 -25.21 20.56
N GLN A 44 23.83 -24.91 19.27
CA GLN A 44 23.15 -23.77 18.63
C GLN A 44 21.63 -23.90 18.70
N PHE A 45 21.09 -25.09 18.41
CA PHE A 45 19.68 -25.38 18.56
C PHE A 45 19.17 -25.07 19.99
N SER A 46 19.91 -25.53 21.01
CA SER A 46 19.50 -25.34 22.41
C SER A 46 19.43 -23.88 22.80
N ILE A 47 20.30 -23.02 22.27
CA ILE A 47 20.27 -21.57 22.50
C ILE A 47 19.03 -20.98 21.85
N LEU A 48 18.80 -21.23 20.56
CA LEU A 48 17.65 -20.71 19.83
C LEU A 48 16.31 -21.20 20.42
N PHE A 49 16.26 -22.46 20.82
CA PHE A 49 15.09 -23.05 21.46
C PHE A 49 14.75 -22.36 22.79
N SER A 50 15.74 -22.13 23.63
CA SER A 50 15.56 -21.40 24.90
C SER A 50 15.10 -19.95 24.70
N GLU A 51 15.54 -19.29 23.63
CA GLU A 51 15.07 -17.95 23.28
C GLU A 51 13.62 -17.96 22.83
N ILE A 52 13.20 -18.95 22.04
CA ILE A 52 11.79 -19.11 21.64
C ILE A 52 10.92 -19.39 22.86
N GLU A 53 11.32 -20.33 23.71
CA GLU A 53 10.59 -20.68 24.93
C GLU A 53 10.37 -19.46 25.81
N LYS A 54 11.40 -18.67 26.02
CA LYS A 54 11.36 -17.45 26.85
C LYS A 54 10.39 -16.39 26.28
N ASN A 55 10.31 -16.26 24.95
CA ASN A 55 9.52 -15.23 24.28
C ASN A 55 8.19 -15.77 23.73
N TRP A 56 7.82 -17.04 24.07
CA TRP A 56 6.66 -17.70 23.49
C TRP A 56 5.34 -16.98 23.80
N GLU A 57 5.11 -16.62 25.04
CA GLU A 57 3.87 -15.96 25.48
C GLU A 57 3.64 -14.65 24.73
N ASP A 58 4.70 -13.87 24.49
CA ASP A 58 4.63 -12.62 23.73
C ASP A 58 4.34 -12.88 22.22
N SER A 59 4.77 -14.02 21.70
CA SER A 59 4.61 -14.40 20.31
C SER A 59 3.26 -15.05 20.00
N LYS A 60 2.59 -15.64 20.97
CA LYS A 60 1.37 -16.43 20.86
C LYS A 60 0.24 -15.69 20.12
N ALA A 61 0.03 -14.42 20.46
CA ALA A 61 -0.99 -13.59 19.79
C ALA A 61 -0.67 -13.37 18.29
N SER A 62 0.59 -13.29 17.91
CA SER A 62 1.02 -13.14 16.52
C SER A 62 0.83 -14.43 15.73
N VAL A 63 1.15 -15.59 16.34
CA VAL A 63 0.94 -16.92 15.74
C VAL A 63 -0.55 -17.15 15.47
N THR A 64 -1.41 -16.83 16.45
CA THR A 64 -2.87 -16.95 16.29
C THR A 64 -3.40 -16.14 15.11
N LYS A 65 -2.86 -14.93 14.89
CA LYS A 65 -3.21 -14.10 13.72
C LYS A 65 -2.74 -14.71 12.40
N LEU A 66 -1.61 -15.38 12.39
CA LEU A 66 -1.10 -16.04 11.19
C LEU A 66 -1.87 -17.30 10.82
N GLU A 67 -2.49 -17.98 11.79
CA GLU A 67 -3.33 -19.16 11.56
C GLU A 67 -4.51 -18.91 10.59
N ILE A 68 -4.97 -17.67 10.47
CA ILE A 68 -6.03 -17.32 9.51
C ILE A 68 -5.62 -17.64 8.07
N PHE A 69 -4.33 -17.56 7.74
CA PHE A 69 -3.80 -17.84 6.40
C PHE A 69 -3.69 -19.34 6.10
N ARG A 70 -3.77 -20.19 7.14
CA ARG A 70 -3.74 -21.66 7.00
C ARG A 70 -5.12 -22.25 6.80
N ARG A 71 -6.18 -21.45 6.96
CA ARG A 71 -7.58 -21.90 6.89
C ARG A 71 -8.27 -21.41 5.62
N GLY A 72 -9.29 -22.12 5.20
CA GLY A 72 -10.18 -21.71 4.10
C GLY A 72 -9.42 -21.39 2.80
N ARG A 73 -9.71 -20.23 2.22
CA ARG A 73 -9.08 -19.76 0.96
C ARG A 73 -7.58 -19.50 1.11
N GLY A 74 -7.13 -19.13 2.31
CA GLY A 74 -5.70 -18.93 2.58
C GLY A 74 -4.87 -20.18 2.34
N LYS A 75 -5.40 -21.35 2.70
CA LYS A 75 -4.74 -22.63 2.47
C LYS A 75 -4.34 -22.84 1.00
N ALA A 76 -5.23 -22.53 0.06
CA ALA A 76 -4.96 -22.69 -1.36
C ALA A 76 -3.83 -21.78 -1.86
N ILE A 77 -3.66 -20.61 -1.24
CA ILE A 77 -2.62 -19.64 -1.61
C ILE A 77 -1.27 -20.01 -0.98
N PHE A 78 -1.27 -20.39 0.30
CA PHE A 78 -0.03 -20.57 1.07
C PHE A 78 0.45 -22.03 1.17
N GLU A 79 -0.43 -23.01 0.99
CA GLU A 79 -0.09 -24.44 1.02
C GLU A 79 -0.16 -25.13 -0.34
N GLY A 80 -0.49 -24.40 -1.40
CA GLY A 80 -0.59 -24.94 -2.76
C GLY A 80 0.69 -25.67 -3.17
N GLY A 81 0.70 -26.97 -3.06
CA GLY A 81 1.87 -27.86 -3.09
C GLY A 81 2.52 -28.08 -4.44
N SER A 82 2.29 -27.26 -5.46
CA SER A 82 3.01 -27.36 -6.71
C SER A 82 3.89 -26.12 -6.89
N SER A 83 5.19 -26.36 -7.02
CA SER A 83 6.23 -25.34 -7.26
C SER A 83 5.97 -24.45 -8.48
N LYS A 84 4.98 -24.76 -9.29
CA LYS A 84 4.59 -24.00 -10.50
C LYS A 84 3.69 -22.78 -10.20
N ASN A 85 3.12 -22.71 -9.00
CA ASN A 85 2.17 -21.65 -8.63
C ASN A 85 2.77 -20.61 -7.66
N TRP A 86 4.05 -20.71 -7.36
CA TRP A 86 4.72 -19.72 -6.52
C TRP A 86 5.09 -18.51 -7.35
N PHE A 87 4.74 -17.34 -6.86
CA PHE A 87 5.18 -16.07 -7.44
C PHE A 87 5.74 -15.17 -6.35
N ASN A 88 6.63 -14.29 -6.76
CA ASN A 88 7.05 -13.13 -6.02
C ASN A 88 7.18 -11.96 -7.00
N VAL A 89 7.28 -10.75 -6.50
CA VAL A 89 7.33 -9.55 -7.35
C VAL A 89 8.55 -9.58 -8.28
N SER A 90 9.66 -10.19 -7.88
CA SER A 90 10.83 -10.34 -8.74
C SER A 90 10.54 -11.22 -9.95
N SER A 91 9.93 -12.40 -9.76
CA SER A 91 9.56 -13.29 -10.88
C SER A 91 8.50 -12.66 -11.80
N ILE A 92 7.51 -11.96 -11.24
CA ILE A 92 6.51 -11.19 -12.02
C ILE A 92 7.20 -10.15 -12.92
N TYR A 93 8.20 -9.45 -12.37
CA TYR A 93 8.97 -8.48 -13.13
C TYR A 93 9.82 -9.14 -14.22
N ASP A 94 10.56 -10.19 -13.88
CA ASP A 94 11.47 -10.89 -14.80
C ASP A 94 10.71 -11.49 -15.99
N ASP A 95 9.55 -12.10 -15.74
CA ASP A 95 8.68 -12.70 -16.73
C ASP A 95 7.76 -11.68 -17.46
N ASN A 96 7.87 -10.38 -17.13
CA ASN A 96 7.06 -9.30 -17.69
C ASN A 96 5.54 -9.55 -17.57
N GLN A 97 5.11 -9.97 -16.39
CA GLN A 97 3.72 -10.31 -16.09
C GLN A 97 2.99 -9.16 -15.36
N ILE A 98 1.68 -9.31 -15.26
CA ILE A 98 0.81 -8.45 -14.46
C ILE A 98 0.27 -9.30 -13.31
N LEU A 99 0.47 -8.84 -12.08
CA LEU A 99 -0.14 -9.41 -10.90
C LEU A 99 -1.39 -8.61 -10.54
N LEU A 100 -2.53 -9.28 -10.48
CA LEU A 100 -3.78 -8.75 -9.96
C LEU A 100 -4.14 -9.48 -8.67
N VAL A 101 -4.19 -8.74 -7.56
CA VAL A 101 -4.59 -9.27 -6.25
C VAL A 101 -5.99 -8.76 -5.95
N LEU A 102 -6.95 -9.68 -5.91
CA LEU A 102 -8.33 -9.38 -5.55
C LEU A 102 -8.55 -9.73 -4.07
N ILE A 103 -8.98 -8.75 -3.30
CA ILE A 103 -9.14 -8.86 -1.86
C ILE A 103 -10.59 -8.54 -1.50
N ASP A 104 -11.24 -9.46 -0.78
CA ASP A 104 -12.59 -9.30 -0.25
C ASP A 104 -12.52 -8.84 1.21
N GLU A 105 -12.39 -7.53 1.40
CA GLU A 105 -12.27 -6.95 2.74
C GLU A 105 -13.55 -7.08 3.56
N MET A 106 -14.72 -7.01 2.91
CA MET A 106 -16.00 -7.07 3.63
C MET A 106 -16.25 -8.42 4.27
N SER A 107 -15.89 -9.51 3.57
CA SER A 107 -16.14 -10.87 4.06
C SER A 107 -15.05 -11.35 5.03
N MET A 108 -13.80 -10.91 4.85
CA MET A 108 -12.66 -11.39 5.64
C MET A 108 -11.64 -10.28 5.89
N PRO A 109 -11.96 -9.27 6.73
CA PRO A 109 -11.13 -8.06 6.87
C PRO A 109 -9.71 -8.35 7.36
N GLU A 110 -9.52 -9.18 8.37
CA GLU A 110 -8.19 -9.49 8.92
C GLU A 110 -7.31 -10.24 7.92
N TYR A 111 -7.88 -11.22 7.21
CA TYR A 111 -7.19 -11.95 6.16
C TYR A 111 -6.78 -11.00 5.02
N SER A 112 -7.70 -10.15 4.59
CA SER A 112 -7.52 -9.20 3.49
C SER A 112 -6.41 -8.20 3.80
N GLN A 113 -6.43 -7.61 4.98
CA GLN A 113 -5.39 -6.68 5.43
C GLN A 113 -4.02 -7.36 5.55
N GLY A 114 -3.99 -8.58 6.08
CA GLY A 114 -2.75 -9.35 6.20
C GLY A 114 -2.15 -9.70 4.85
N LEU A 115 -2.98 -10.20 3.91
CA LEU A 115 -2.54 -10.52 2.54
C LEU A 115 -2.01 -9.28 1.81
N ALA A 116 -2.74 -8.16 1.87
CA ALA A 116 -2.30 -6.91 1.27
C ALA A 116 -0.95 -6.45 1.82
N LYS A 117 -0.75 -6.52 3.14
CA LYS A 117 0.53 -6.18 3.78
C LYS A 117 1.67 -7.09 3.34
N MET A 118 1.42 -8.39 3.16
CA MET A 118 2.43 -9.34 2.65
C MET A 118 2.83 -9.00 1.21
N VAL A 119 1.86 -8.73 0.33
CA VAL A 119 2.13 -8.34 -1.05
C VAL A 119 2.93 -7.02 -1.10
N VAL A 120 2.53 -6.02 -0.33
CA VAL A 120 3.27 -4.75 -0.27
C VAL A 120 4.66 -4.93 0.31
N GLN A 121 4.85 -5.83 1.27
CA GLN A 121 6.17 -6.16 1.79
C GLN A 121 7.07 -6.79 0.73
N ASP A 122 6.53 -7.65 -0.13
CA ASP A 122 7.29 -8.24 -1.25
C ASP A 122 7.66 -7.16 -2.30
N VAL A 123 6.74 -6.26 -2.64
CA VAL A 123 7.05 -5.06 -3.47
C VAL A 123 8.17 -4.23 -2.85
N ARG A 124 8.16 -4.05 -1.54
CA ARG A 124 9.19 -3.31 -0.81
C ARG A 124 10.54 -4.00 -0.89
N ASN A 125 10.59 -5.32 -0.71
CA ASN A 125 11.80 -6.12 -0.85
C ASN A 125 12.37 -6.04 -2.27
N PHE A 126 11.51 -6.15 -3.28
CA PHE A 126 11.88 -5.94 -4.68
C PHE A 126 12.41 -4.51 -4.93
N THR A 127 11.75 -3.50 -4.40
CA THR A 127 12.19 -2.10 -4.49
C THR A 127 13.58 -1.92 -3.89
N ALA A 128 13.85 -2.52 -2.73
CA ALA A 128 15.15 -2.51 -2.09
C ALA A 128 16.21 -3.22 -2.94
N SER A 129 15.89 -4.36 -3.55
CA SER A 129 16.79 -5.09 -4.42
C SER A 129 17.20 -4.29 -5.66
N ARG A 130 16.29 -3.48 -6.21
CA ARG A 130 16.59 -2.54 -7.31
C ARG A 130 17.52 -1.40 -6.86
N LEU A 131 17.31 -0.88 -5.66
CA LEU A 131 18.17 0.17 -5.10
C LEU A 131 19.59 -0.35 -4.87
N ASN A 132 19.72 -1.60 -4.44
CA ASN A 132 21.02 -2.26 -4.20
C ASN A 132 21.66 -2.84 -5.48
N GLY A 133 21.08 -2.59 -6.65
CA GLY A 133 21.64 -3.07 -7.93
C GLY A 133 21.46 -4.56 -8.22
N LYS A 134 20.72 -5.30 -7.39
CA LYS A 134 20.43 -6.73 -7.62
C LYS A 134 19.48 -6.97 -8.80
N HIS A 135 18.56 -6.01 -9.03
CA HIS A 135 17.67 -6.01 -10.21
C HIS A 135 17.87 -4.75 -11.05
N LYS A 136 17.85 -4.93 -12.37
CA LYS A 136 17.99 -3.82 -13.33
C LYS A 136 16.80 -2.86 -13.25
N ARG A 137 17.01 -1.60 -13.64
CA ARG A 137 15.98 -0.57 -13.73
C ARG A 137 15.63 -0.24 -15.19
N ASP A 138 15.70 -1.24 -16.05
CA ASP A 138 15.48 -1.12 -17.49
C ASP A 138 13.99 -0.98 -17.85
N ARG A 139 13.09 -1.42 -16.96
CA ARG A 139 11.64 -1.28 -17.12
C ARG A 139 11.02 -0.58 -15.91
N GLN A 140 9.97 0.19 -16.16
CA GLN A 140 9.19 0.83 -15.13
C GLN A 140 8.23 -0.19 -14.47
N VAL A 141 8.13 -0.17 -13.16
CA VAL A 141 7.15 -0.92 -12.39
C VAL A 141 6.03 0.00 -11.97
N ARG A 142 4.79 -0.43 -12.11
CA ARG A 142 3.60 0.29 -11.68
C ARG A 142 2.89 -0.49 -10.59
N LEU A 143 2.75 0.12 -9.44
CA LEU A 143 2.00 -0.40 -8.31
C LEU A 143 0.71 0.40 -8.17
N VAL A 144 -0.43 -0.26 -8.27
CA VAL A 144 -1.75 0.36 -8.09
C VAL A 144 -2.36 -0.20 -6.80
N LEU A 145 -2.65 0.68 -5.86
CA LEU A 145 -3.18 0.36 -4.54
C LEU A 145 -4.55 1.02 -4.41
N ASP A 146 -5.60 0.29 -4.79
CA ASP A 146 -6.97 0.75 -4.67
C ASP A 146 -7.46 0.62 -3.22
N GLU A 147 -8.29 1.56 -2.77
CA GLU A 147 -8.75 1.65 -1.38
C GLU A 147 -7.60 1.55 -0.34
N PHE A 148 -6.53 2.28 -0.62
CA PHE A 148 -5.27 2.20 0.13
C PHE A 148 -5.45 2.29 1.66
N SER A 149 -6.37 3.13 2.13
CA SER A 149 -6.66 3.32 3.55
C SER A 149 -7.05 2.03 4.28
N ALA A 150 -7.69 1.10 3.59
CA ALA A 150 -8.18 -0.16 4.18
C ALA A 150 -7.04 -1.06 4.73
N TYR A 151 -5.86 -0.98 4.14
CA TYR A 151 -4.70 -1.81 4.52
C TYR A 151 -3.40 -1.04 4.71
N ALA A 152 -3.48 0.27 4.70
CA ALA A 152 -2.34 1.15 4.90
C ALA A 152 -1.64 0.89 6.25
N SER A 153 -0.33 1.06 6.27
CA SER A 153 0.50 0.91 7.46
C SER A 153 1.73 1.81 7.41
N LYS A 154 2.29 2.12 8.57
CA LYS A 154 3.50 2.96 8.66
C LYS A 154 4.69 2.39 7.87
N THR A 155 4.76 1.07 7.70
CA THR A 155 5.83 0.42 6.93
C THR A 155 5.78 0.77 5.44
N MET A 156 4.62 1.19 4.91
CA MET A 156 4.45 1.60 3.51
C MET A 156 5.09 2.96 3.21
N LEU A 157 5.27 3.82 4.20
CA LEU A 157 5.94 5.12 4.00
C LEU A 157 7.36 4.95 3.46
N ALA A 158 8.08 3.92 3.91
CA ALA A 158 9.42 3.61 3.41
C ALA A 158 9.40 3.19 1.92
N LEU A 159 8.33 2.54 1.46
CA LEU A 159 8.14 2.25 0.04
C LEU A 159 7.87 3.53 -0.74
N LEU A 160 6.91 4.35 -0.31
CA LEU A 160 6.54 5.59 -1.00
C LEU A 160 7.72 6.52 -1.19
N SER A 161 8.52 6.74 -0.14
CA SER A 161 9.68 7.65 -0.19
C SER A 161 10.79 7.17 -1.12
N ARG A 162 10.92 5.86 -1.37
CA ARG A 162 12.01 5.26 -2.16
C ARG A 162 11.59 4.74 -3.53
N ALA A 163 10.30 4.59 -3.77
CA ALA A 163 9.74 4.00 -5.00
C ALA A 163 10.28 4.70 -6.25
N ARG A 164 10.27 6.04 -6.29
CA ARG A 164 10.75 6.82 -7.42
C ARG A 164 12.20 6.50 -7.78
N SER A 165 13.09 6.47 -6.79
CA SER A 165 14.52 6.18 -6.98
C SER A 165 14.75 4.75 -7.49
N ALA A 166 13.86 3.83 -7.18
CA ALA A 166 13.88 2.45 -7.65
C ALA A 166 13.21 2.27 -9.03
N GLY A 167 12.64 3.31 -9.64
CA GLY A 167 11.87 3.21 -10.88
C GLY A 167 10.52 2.51 -10.68
N VAL A 168 9.92 2.67 -9.50
CA VAL A 168 8.57 2.20 -9.18
C VAL A 168 7.63 3.39 -9.10
N THR A 169 6.58 3.41 -9.90
CA THR A 169 5.51 4.40 -9.85
C THR A 169 4.38 3.84 -9.02
N VAL A 170 3.94 4.58 -8.01
CA VAL A 170 2.87 4.16 -7.11
C VAL A 170 1.63 5.02 -7.36
N TYR A 171 0.50 4.37 -7.53
CA TYR A 171 -0.83 4.97 -7.62
C TYR A 171 -1.61 4.56 -6.38
N LEU A 172 -2.12 5.55 -5.65
CA LEU A 172 -2.93 5.32 -4.46
C LEU A 172 -4.32 5.89 -4.69
N SER A 173 -5.36 5.15 -4.31
CA SER A 173 -6.70 5.70 -4.21
C SER A 173 -7.21 5.62 -2.75
N THR A 174 -7.99 6.61 -2.34
CA THR A 174 -8.69 6.63 -1.05
C THR A 174 -9.99 7.40 -1.22
N GLN A 175 -11.01 7.04 -0.47
CA GLN A 175 -12.32 7.67 -0.56
C GLN A 175 -12.32 9.06 0.09
N SER A 176 -11.57 9.23 1.16
CA SER A 176 -11.44 10.52 1.84
C SER A 176 -10.05 10.72 2.45
N MET A 177 -9.72 11.98 2.68
CA MET A 177 -8.51 12.32 3.44
C MET A 177 -8.64 11.92 4.91
N GLY A 178 -9.86 11.86 5.44
CA GLY A 178 -10.15 11.39 6.80
C GLY A 178 -9.74 9.94 7.04
N ASP A 179 -9.86 9.08 6.05
CA ASP A 179 -9.50 7.67 6.15
C ASP A 179 -7.98 7.49 6.38
N LEU A 180 -7.17 8.34 5.78
CA LEU A 180 -5.73 8.35 6.03
C LEU A 180 -5.38 8.90 7.42
N SER A 181 -6.15 9.88 7.92
CA SER A 181 -5.92 10.44 9.26
C SER A 181 -6.28 9.47 10.39
N ALA A 182 -7.07 8.45 10.12
CA ALA A 182 -7.37 7.39 11.09
C ALA A 182 -6.11 6.61 11.52
N LEU A 183 -5.05 6.61 10.70
CA LEU A 183 -3.73 6.03 11.03
C LEU A 183 -2.78 7.03 11.71
N GLY A 184 -3.23 8.24 11.93
CA GLY A 184 -2.50 9.36 12.51
C GLY A 184 -2.27 10.50 11.51
N GLU A 185 -2.28 11.73 12.01
CA GLU A 185 -2.07 12.92 11.18
C GLU A 185 -0.66 12.93 10.55
N ASP A 186 0.35 12.48 11.29
CA ASP A 186 1.71 12.33 10.77
C ASP A 186 1.79 11.35 9.59
N PHE A 187 1.00 10.26 9.64
CA PHE A 187 0.93 9.30 8.53
C PHE A 187 0.32 9.94 7.29
N GLN A 188 -0.82 10.62 7.45
CA GLN A 188 -1.49 11.33 6.37
C GLN A 188 -0.56 12.35 5.72
N GLN A 189 0.10 13.17 6.54
CA GLN A 189 1.04 14.18 6.07
C GLN A 189 2.20 13.55 5.28
N ALA A 190 2.79 12.48 5.81
CA ALA A 190 3.88 11.78 5.14
C ALA A 190 3.45 11.15 3.80
N VAL A 191 2.21 10.66 3.68
CA VAL A 191 1.66 10.20 2.40
C VAL A 191 1.57 11.35 1.41
N ILE A 192 0.98 12.49 1.81
CA ILE A 192 0.81 13.68 0.96
C ILE A 192 2.16 14.20 0.46
N GLU A 193 3.18 14.26 1.33
CA GLU A 193 4.52 14.74 0.98
C GLU A 193 5.23 13.90 -0.09
N ASN A 194 4.89 12.61 -0.17
CA ASN A 194 5.47 11.70 -1.17
C ASN A 194 4.70 11.68 -2.50
N ILE A 195 3.60 12.42 -2.63
CA ILE A 195 2.78 12.46 -3.84
C ILE A 195 2.97 13.78 -4.58
N ASN A 196 3.28 13.71 -5.87
CA ASN A 196 3.46 14.88 -6.73
C ASN A 196 2.27 15.16 -7.63
N ARG A 197 1.39 14.19 -7.86
CA ARG A 197 0.26 14.30 -8.78
C ARG A 197 -1.00 13.80 -8.11
N PHE A 198 -2.08 14.59 -8.18
CA PHE A 198 -3.35 14.29 -7.56
C PHE A 198 -4.47 14.30 -8.60
N VAL A 199 -5.39 13.36 -8.45
CA VAL A 199 -6.69 13.36 -9.12
C VAL A 199 -7.74 13.53 -8.04
N ILE A 200 -8.43 14.67 -8.05
CA ILE A 200 -9.31 15.12 -6.99
C ILE A 200 -10.74 15.10 -7.50
N PHE A 201 -11.51 14.14 -7.04
CA PHE A 201 -12.96 14.10 -7.23
C PHE A 201 -13.67 14.90 -6.15
N ARG A 202 -15.00 14.99 -6.26
CA ARG A 202 -15.83 15.68 -5.28
C ARG A 202 -15.56 15.23 -3.85
N GLN A 203 -15.39 16.19 -2.96
CA GLN A 203 -15.24 15.96 -1.52
C GLN A 203 -16.49 16.48 -0.79
N ASN A 204 -17.21 15.60 -0.12
CA ASN A 204 -18.44 15.98 0.58
C ASN A 204 -18.17 16.65 1.94
N SER A 205 -17.05 16.33 2.59
CA SER A 205 -16.63 16.92 3.86
C SER A 205 -15.98 18.29 3.64
N PRO A 206 -16.41 19.36 4.33
CA PRO A 206 -15.73 20.66 4.28
C PRO A 206 -14.25 20.57 4.63
N LYS A 207 -13.92 19.83 5.70
CA LYS A 207 -12.53 19.65 6.14
C LYS A 207 -11.67 18.96 5.06
N SER A 208 -12.21 17.96 4.35
CA SER A 208 -11.48 17.32 3.25
C SER A 208 -11.34 18.26 2.05
N ALA A 209 -12.34 19.06 1.73
CA ALA A 209 -12.28 20.02 0.63
C ALA A 209 -11.25 21.12 0.89
N GLU A 210 -11.22 21.66 2.12
CA GLU A 210 -10.23 22.67 2.55
C GLU A 210 -8.81 22.08 2.50
N MET A 211 -8.61 20.91 3.09
CA MET A 211 -7.30 20.24 3.06
C MET A 211 -6.79 20.01 1.63
N VAL A 212 -7.67 19.56 0.74
CA VAL A 212 -7.31 19.35 -0.67
C VAL A 212 -7.00 20.69 -1.36
N ALA A 213 -7.75 21.75 -1.09
CA ALA A 213 -7.46 23.08 -1.62
C ALA A 213 -6.12 23.63 -1.11
N ASP A 214 -5.76 23.38 0.16
CA ASP A 214 -4.46 23.72 0.73
C ASP A 214 -3.32 22.94 0.08
N ILE A 215 -3.52 21.65 -0.21
CA ILE A 215 -2.55 20.82 -0.95
C ILE A 215 -2.29 21.40 -2.34
N VAL A 216 -3.33 21.85 -3.03
CA VAL A 216 -3.21 22.46 -4.37
C VAL A 216 -2.46 23.79 -4.26
N GLY A 217 -2.82 24.62 -3.28
CA GLY A 217 -2.17 25.88 -2.97
C GLY A 217 -2.95 27.10 -3.39
N THR A 218 -2.29 28.25 -3.23
CA THR A 218 -2.87 29.59 -3.48
C THR A 218 -2.04 30.38 -4.48
N ARG A 219 -2.69 31.34 -5.12
CA ARG A 219 -2.02 32.38 -5.94
C ARG A 219 -2.21 33.76 -5.30
N GLN A 220 -1.28 34.68 -5.60
CA GLN A 220 -1.46 36.07 -5.27
C GLN A 220 -2.43 36.71 -6.26
N THR A 221 -3.37 37.46 -5.76
CA THR A 221 -4.30 38.28 -6.55
C THR A 221 -4.35 39.69 -6.00
N VAL A 222 -4.72 40.64 -6.83
CA VAL A 222 -4.91 42.04 -6.42
C VAL A 222 -6.39 42.26 -6.30
N THR A 223 -6.86 42.51 -5.08
CA THR A 223 -8.27 42.91 -4.83
C THR A 223 -8.33 44.42 -4.83
N GLN A 224 -9.12 44.98 -5.74
CA GLN A 224 -9.45 46.39 -5.76
C GLN A 224 -10.68 46.61 -4.91
N THR A 225 -10.57 47.46 -3.91
CA THR A 225 -11.71 47.88 -3.09
C THR A 225 -12.02 49.33 -3.44
N GLU A 226 -13.16 49.60 -4.08
CA GLU A 226 -13.66 50.93 -4.33
C GLU A 226 -14.46 51.39 -3.09
N ARG A 227 -14.11 52.54 -2.54
CA ARG A 227 -14.92 53.18 -1.49
C ARG A 227 -16.03 53.99 -2.12
N THR A 228 -17.28 53.62 -1.83
CA THR A 228 -18.46 54.43 -2.15
C THR A 228 -18.89 55.21 -0.90
N THR A 229 -18.81 56.52 -0.96
CA THR A 229 -19.36 57.38 0.09
C THR A 229 -20.57 58.12 -0.49
N GLY A 230 -21.77 57.85 0.06
CA GLY A 230 -23.01 58.60 -0.32
C GLY A 230 -23.52 58.28 -1.74
N GLY A 231 -23.21 57.11 -2.32
CA GLY A 231 -23.74 56.71 -3.64
C GLY A 231 -22.94 57.26 -4.84
N LEU A 232 -21.86 57.98 -4.59
CA LEU A 232 -20.88 58.41 -5.61
C LEU A 232 -19.57 57.73 -5.34
N GLY A 233 -19.01 57.09 -6.38
CA GLY A 233 -17.67 56.50 -6.32
C GLY A 233 -16.65 57.59 -6.07
N THR A 234 -15.82 57.45 -5.04
CA THR A 234 -14.64 58.29 -4.86
C THR A 234 -13.49 57.59 -5.58
N ASP A 235 -12.65 58.36 -6.31
CA ASP A 235 -11.49 57.85 -7.06
C ASP A 235 -10.37 57.21 -6.22
N GLU A 236 -10.68 56.83 -4.97
CA GLU A 236 -9.74 56.14 -4.09
C GLU A 236 -9.93 54.62 -4.22
N ALA A 237 -9.24 54.02 -5.16
CA ALA A 237 -9.10 52.56 -5.24
C ALA A 237 -7.93 52.13 -4.37
N SER A 238 -8.16 51.29 -3.37
CA SER A 238 -7.12 50.65 -2.60
C SER A 238 -6.83 49.24 -3.19
N ASN A 239 -5.59 49.05 -3.66
CA ASN A 239 -5.12 47.75 -4.14
C ASN A 239 -4.52 46.99 -2.98
N THR A 240 -5.16 45.89 -2.56
CA THR A 240 -4.66 45.00 -1.52
C THR A 240 -4.25 43.66 -2.14
N LEU A 241 -3.02 43.24 -1.85
CA LEU A 241 -2.57 41.88 -2.21
C LEU A 241 -3.30 40.86 -1.36
N ALA A 242 -4.12 40.05 -1.98
CA ALA A 242 -4.81 38.92 -1.34
C ALA A 242 -4.26 37.58 -1.85
N ARG A 243 -4.46 36.53 -1.08
CA ARG A 243 -4.22 35.15 -1.53
C ARG A 243 -5.54 34.47 -1.82
N GLU A 244 -5.63 33.86 -2.98
CA GLU A 244 -6.81 33.14 -3.43
C GLU A 244 -6.42 31.69 -3.72
N TYR A 245 -7.26 30.73 -3.35
CA TYR A 245 -7.05 29.33 -3.70
C TYR A 245 -7.00 29.14 -5.22
N LEU A 246 -6.09 28.28 -5.68
CA LEU A 246 -6.06 27.85 -7.09
C LEU A 246 -7.31 27.06 -7.46
N ILE A 247 -7.86 26.30 -6.51
CA ILE A 247 -9.17 25.65 -6.58
C ILE A 247 -9.91 25.95 -5.28
N ASN A 248 -11.06 26.61 -5.37
CA ASN A 248 -11.83 26.94 -4.19
C ASN A 248 -12.41 25.66 -3.55
N PRO A 249 -12.37 25.50 -2.20
CA PRO A 249 -13.01 24.39 -1.49
C PRO A 249 -14.49 24.19 -1.86
N ASP A 250 -15.24 25.27 -2.08
CA ASP A 250 -16.64 25.18 -2.50
C ASP A 250 -16.80 24.58 -3.89
N GLU A 251 -15.87 24.84 -4.80
CA GLU A 251 -15.86 24.26 -6.13
C GLU A 251 -15.62 22.73 -6.07
N ILE A 252 -14.76 22.28 -5.16
CA ILE A 252 -14.50 20.84 -4.94
C ILE A 252 -15.76 20.14 -4.41
N LYS A 253 -16.52 20.76 -3.52
CA LYS A 253 -17.73 20.19 -2.93
C LYS A 253 -18.88 20.01 -3.93
N VAL A 254 -18.93 20.84 -4.96
CA VAL A 254 -20.01 20.84 -5.95
C VAL A 254 -19.61 20.20 -7.29
N LEU A 255 -18.45 19.57 -7.37
CA LEU A 255 -18.02 18.88 -8.60
C LEU A 255 -19.09 17.89 -9.08
N PRO A 256 -19.50 17.96 -10.35
CA PRO A 256 -20.38 16.95 -10.94
C PRO A 256 -19.78 15.56 -10.87
N ALA A 257 -20.61 14.53 -10.96
CA ALA A 257 -20.13 13.16 -11.14
C ALA A 257 -19.18 13.07 -12.35
N GLN A 258 -18.17 12.23 -12.27
CA GLN A 258 -17.13 12.02 -13.29
C GLN A 258 -16.22 13.23 -13.57
N THR A 259 -16.41 14.34 -12.90
CA THR A 259 -15.53 15.50 -13.02
C THR A 259 -14.49 15.48 -11.93
N ALA A 260 -13.24 15.77 -12.31
CA ALA A 260 -12.12 15.83 -11.39
C ALA A 260 -11.15 16.97 -11.75
N PHE A 261 -10.36 17.35 -10.76
CA PHE A 261 -9.16 18.16 -10.97
C PHE A 261 -7.93 17.23 -11.04
N TYR A 262 -7.09 17.45 -12.02
CA TYR A 262 -5.76 16.88 -12.08
C TYR A 262 -4.73 17.95 -11.70
N VAL A 263 -3.96 17.68 -10.67
CA VAL A 263 -2.93 18.59 -10.15
C VAL A 263 -1.56 17.95 -10.34
N ALA A 264 -0.71 18.62 -11.08
CA ALA A 264 0.69 18.25 -11.28
C ALA A 264 1.57 19.28 -10.55
N LYS A 265 1.98 18.96 -9.31
CA LYS A 265 2.81 19.88 -8.49
C LYS A 265 4.20 20.10 -9.08
N ASP A 266 4.77 19.08 -9.70
CA ASP A 266 6.06 19.12 -10.37
C ASP A 266 6.06 20.03 -11.62
N GLU A 267 4.87 20.27 -12.22
CA GLU A 267 4.71 21.14 -13.38
C GLU A 267 4.01 22.47 -13.05
N ASN A 268 3.56 22.63 -11.81
CA ASN A 268 2.73 23.76 -11.35
C ASN A 268 1.47 23.95 -12.22
N LYS A 269 0.78 22.85 -12.53
CA LYS A 269 -0.39 22.84 -13.41
C LYS A 269 -1.60 22.22 -12.74
N VAL A 270 -2.75 22.81 -13.03
CA VAL A 270 -4.07 22.34 -12.59
C VAL A 270 -4.99 22.28 -13.80
N TYR A 271 -5.62 21.12 -13.99
CA TYR A 271 -6.58 20.90 -15.06
C TYR A 271 -7.88 20.37 -14.51
N LYS A 272 -9.02 20.89 -14.99
CA LYS A 272 -10.33 20.30 -14.76
C LYS A 272 -10.69 19.43 -15.95
N PHE A 273 -11.10 18.18 -15.69
CA PHE A 273 -11.48 17.26 -16.76
C PHE A 273 -12.70 16.45 -16.38
N VAL A 274 -13.36 15.91 -17.39
CA VAL A 274 -14.45 14.95 -17.25
C VAL A 274 -13.89 13.57 -17.60
N ASN A 275 -14.06 12.61 -16.67
CA ASN A 275 -13.69 11.23 -16.91
C ASN A 275 -14.82 10.53 -17.66
N ASP A 276 -14.52 9.94 -18.82
CA ASP A 276 -15.50 9.13 -19.53
C ASP A 276 -15.54 7.71 -18.97
N TRP A 277 -16.73 7.12 -18.94
CA TRP A 277 -16.87 5.74 -18.51
C TRP A 277 -16.11 4.81 -19.47
N PHE A 278 -15.32 3.90 -18.89
CA PHE A 278 -14.75 2.82 -19.66
C PHE A 278 -15.88 1.94 -20.18
N ARG A 279 -16.14 1.98 -21.50
CA ARG A 279 -17.12 1.12 -22.14
C ARG A 279 -16.42 -0.16 -22.58
N GLU A 280 -16.90 -1.31 -22.16
CA GLU A 280 -16.39 -2.64 -22.57
C GLU A 280 -16.32 -2.82 -24.09
N THR A 281 -17.08 -2.03 -24.86
CA THR A 281 -17.11 -2.04 -26.33
C THR A 281 -15.77 -1.68 -26.97
N ASN A 282 -14.84 -1.09 -26.22
CA ASN A 282 -13.52 -0.68 -26.72
C ASN A 282 -12.38 -1.62 -26.32
N ILE A 283 -12.65 -2.69 -25.58
CA ILE A 283 -11.65 -3.73 -25.36
C ILE A 283 -11.61 -4.57 -26.65
N PRO A 284 -10.47 -4.64 -27.38
CA PRO A 284 -10.33 -5.65 -28.40
C PRO A 284 -10.58 -6.99 -27.73
N LYS A 285 -11.60 -7.74 -28.18
CA LYS A 285 -11.85 -9.13 -27.77
C LYS A 285 -10.66 -9.98 -28.22
N LYS A 286 -9.52 -9.79 -27.62
CA LYS A 286 -8.35 -10.65 -27.75
C LYS A 286 -8.39 -11.63 -26.61
N ASN A 287 -8.85 -12.84 -26.94
CA ASN A 287 -8.63 -14.11 -26.27
C ASN A 287 -8.17 -14.00 -24.80
N SER A 288 -9.12 -14.25 -23.91
CA SER A 288 -8.94 -14.93 -22.60
C SER A 288 -7.50 -15.02 -22.03
N LEU A 289 -6.93 -13.91 -21.62
CA LEU A 289 -5.77 -13.93 -20.74
C LEU A 289 -6.16 -14.15 -19.26
N PHE A 290 -7.46 -14.22 -18.96
CA PHE A 290 -8.00 -14.32 -17.60
C PHE A 290 -8.78 -15.60 -17.31
N GLN A 291 -8.67 -16.63 -18.15
CA GLN A 291 -9.18 -17.96 -17.85
C GLN A 291 -8.03 -18.93 -17.59
N LYS A 292 -7.35 -18.78 -16.45
CA LYS A 292 -6.94 -19.91 -15.63
C LYS A 292 -7.71 -19.78 -14.33
N GLU A 293 -8.94 -20.25 -14.35
CA GLU A 293 -9.62 -20.67 -13.13
C GLU A 293 -8.71 -21.67 -12.44
N ILE A 294 -8.44 -21.40 -11.18
CA ILE A 294 -7.85 -22.37 -10.27
C ILE A 294 -9.01 -23.32 -9.93
N GLU A 295 -9.11 -24.45 -10.63
CA GLU A 295 -9.85 -25.60 -10.16
C GLU A 295 -9.25 -26.16 -8.88
#